data_7fe121804e59140ecdfa0c2b87b56cce
#
_entry.id   7fe121804e59140ecdfa0c2b87b56cce
#
_cell.length_a   1.000
_cell.length_b   1.000
_cell.length_c   1.000
_cell.angle_alpha   90.00
_cell.angle_beta   90.00
_cell.angle_gamma   90.00
#
_symmetry.space_group_name_H-M   'P 1'
#
loop_
_entity.id
_entity.type
_entity.pdbx_description
1 polymer ?
#
loop_
_entity_poly.entity_id
_entity_poly.type
_entity_poly.pdbx_seq_one_letter_code
_entity_poly.pdbx_strand_id
1 'polypeptide(L)'
;MILITGANGHLGGATIDFLLKKNPDVKIKALVRSEEKGKKLKNKEVEITVGDYLDYDSLVNAMKDVESLLLVSSSTMGNRHEQHANAIKAAKQAGVRHIVYTSVLKANPNSKFTVAIDHVKTEEDIKASGVNYTIMRNTYYADFLPSTIGNAIESGAIYYSAGNTKVNFAVRMDMAEANAVVISDIINHKNKTYEITSGKAYSFTDIAEMISQITGKEIKYVDVPTEVLKENIIKAGLPNDVAELMASIADSMKVGEFDYSDPTLENLLGRKPVDLKEFLKGVYSK
;
A
#
# COMPACT_ATOMS: atom_id res chain seq x y z
N MET A 1 -10.65 -21.27 -0.66
CA MET A 1 -10.13 -20.58 0.54
C MET A 1 -9.15 -19.51 0.13
N ILE A 2 -9.34 -18.25 0.60
CA ILE A 2 -8.43 -17.13 0.36
C ILE A 2 -7.65 -16.86 1.64
N LEU A 3 -6.32 -16.77 1.60
CA LEU A 3 -5.51 -16.29 2.72
C LEU A 3 -5.10 -14.86 2.51
N ILE A 4 -5.26 -14.02 3.54
CA ILE A 4 -4.88 -12.62 3.52
C ILE A 4 -3.83 -12.35 4.59
N THR A 5 -2.65 -11.92 4.17
CA THR A 5 -1.60 -11.46 5.08
C THR A 5 -1.83 -9.99 5.44
N GLY A 6 -1.21 -9.53 6.54
CA GLY A 6 -1.46 -8.17 7.00
C GLY A 6 -2.95 -7.90 7.33
N ALA A 7 -3.71 -8.94 7.66
CA ALA A 7 -5.16 -8.92 7.84
C ALA A 7 -5.67 -7.97 8.93
N ASN A 8 -4.87 -7.69 9.95
CA ASN A 8 -5.18 -6.72 11.00
C ASN A 8 -4.70 -5.29 10.69
N GLY A 9 -4.06 -5.10 9.53
CA GLY A 9 -3.65 -3.78 9.01
C GLY A 9 -4.77 -3.10 8.22
N HIS A 10 -4.53 -1.85 7.84
CA HIS A 10 -5.53 -1.05 7.13
C HIS A 10 -5.91 -1.61 5.75
N LEU A 11 -4.92 -2.03 4.94
CA LEU A 11 -5.18 -2.52 3.58
C LEU A 11 -5.78 -3.94 3.60
N GLY A 12 -5.13 -4.87 4.30
CA GLY A 12 -5.61 -6.26 4.39
C GLY A 12 -6.97 -6.36 5.06
N GLY A 13 -7.17 -5.61 6.16
CA GLY A 13 -8.45 -5.58 6.88
C GLY A 13 -9.59 -5.01 6.04
N ALA A 14 -9.36 -3.92 5.30
CA ALA A 14 -10.34 -3.37 4.37
C ALA A 14 -10.63 -4.30 3.19
N THR A 15 -9.61 -5.01 2.68
CA THR A 15 -9.84 -6.02 1.63
C THR A 15 -10.77 -7.15 2.12
N ILE A 16 -10.60 -7.59 3.37
CA ILE A 16 -11.52 -8.56 3.99
C ILE A 16 -12.95 -8.01 4.00
N ASP A 17 -13.14 -6.76 4.42
CA ASP A 17 -14.46 -6.14 4.47
C ASP A 17 -15.14 -6.08 3.10
N PHE A 18 -14.39 -5.72 2.04
CA PHE A 18 -14.92 -5.72 0.67
C PHE A 18 -15.24 -7.12 0.17
N LEU A 19 -14.43 -8.13 0.50
CA LEU A 19 -14.69 -9.52 0.13
C LEU A 19 -15.98 -10.04 0.76
N LEU A 20 -16.15 -9.85 2.07
CA LEU A 20 -17.36 -10.27 2.80
C LEU A 20 -18.60 -9.50 2.33
N LYS A 21 -18.46 -8.20 2.03
CA LYS A 21 -19.56 -7.40 1.46
C LYS A 21 -19.99 -7.91 0.08
N LYS A 22 -19.04 -8.34 -0.76
CA LYS A 22 -19.29 -8.83 -2.11
C LYS A 22 -19.87 -10.26 -2.12
N ASN A 23 -19.34 -11.11 -1.25
CA ASN A 23 -19.77 -12.49 -1.06
C ASN A 23 -19.64 -12.90 0.40
N PRO A 24 -20.73 -12.89 1.18
CA PRO A 24 -20.70 -13.27 2.60
C PRO A 24 -20.24 -14.72 2.84
N ASP A 25 -20.42 -15.62 1.87
CA ASP A 25 -20.03 -17.04 2.00
C ASP A 25 -18.56 -17.31 1.63
N VAL A 26 -17.79 -16.28 1.25
CA VAL A 26 -16.38 -16.43 0.89
C VAL A 26 -15.58 -16.95 2.07
N LYS A 27 -14.79 -18.00 1.86
CA LYS A 27 -13.94 -18.56 2.93
C LYS A 27 -12.61 -17.84 2.98
N ILE A 28 -12.36 -17.12 4.08
CA ILE A 28 -11.15 -16.30 4.29
C ILE A 28 -10.39 -16.82 5.50
N LYS A 29 -9.07 -17.02 5.33
CA LYS A 29 -8.08 -17.13 6.40
C LYS A 29 -7.38 -15.77 6.58
N ALA A 30 -7.39 -15.25 7.78
CA ALA A 30 -6.70 -14.02 8.15
C ALA A 30 -5.40 -14.35 8.87
N LEU A 31 -4.25 -14.13 8.21
CA LEU A 31 -2.95 -14.35 8.83
C LEU A 31 -2.59 -13.20 9.77
N VAL A 32 -2.33 -13.53 11.02
CA VAL A 32 -1.91 -12.60 12.06
C VAL A 32 -0.70 -13.13 12.81
N ARG A 33 0.14 -12.24 13.37
CA ARG A 33 1.35 -12.63 14.11
C ARG A 33 1.08 -13.20 15.50
N SER A 34 -0.11 -13.00 16.05
CA SER A 34 -0.54 -13.58 17.33
C SER A 34 -2.06 -13.59 17.43
N GLU A 35 -2.61 -14.47 18.25
CA GLU A 35 -4.06 -14.52 18.53
C GLU A 35 -4.59 -13.20 19.06
N GLU A 36 -3.81 -12.47 19.86
CA GLU A 36 -4.20 -11.17 20.38
C GLU A 36 -4.45 -10.16 19.24
N LYS A 37 -3.56 -10.13 18.23
CA LYS A 37 -3.74 -9.28 17.05
C LYS A 37 -4.92 -9.71 16.19
N GLY A 38 -5.34 -10.96 16.29
CA GLY A 38 -6.56 -11.48 15.66
C GLY A 38 -7.86 -11.02 16.35
N LYS A 39 -7.81 -10.54 17.60
CA LYS A 39 -9.04 -10.12 18.33
C LYS A 39 -9.88 -9.08 17.59
N LYS A 40 -9.25 -8.18 16.85
CA LYS A 40 -9.94 -7.17 16.00
C LYS A 40 -10.77 -7.76 14.87
N LEU A 41 -10.47 -9.00 14.49
CA LEU A 41 -11.14 -9.72 13.40
C LEU A 41 -12.21 -10.71 13.91
N LYS A 42 -12.34 -10.89 15.23
CA LYS A 42 -13.27 -11.87 15.84
C LYS A 42 -14.75 -11.66 15.50
N ASN A 43 -15.12 -10.41 15.17
CA ASN A 43 -16.50 -10.08 14.78
C ASN A 43 -16.74 -10.22 13.27
N LYS A 44 -15.72 -10.68 12.52
CA LYS A 44 -15.81 -10.96 11.09
C LYS A 44 -15.91 -12.47 10.88
N GLU A 45 -16.62 -12.90 9.88
CA GLU A 45 -16.73 -14.33 9.53
C GLU A 45 -15.48 -14.81 8.79
N VAL A 46 -14.33 -14.82 9.50
CA VAL A 46 -13.02 -15.24 8.97
C VAL A 46 -12.34 -16.21 9.92
N GLU A 47 -11.65 -17.18 9.36
CA GLU A 47 -10.75 -18.08 10.10
C GLU A 47 -9.47 -17.32 10.45
N ILE A 48 -9.12 -17.25 11.74
CA ILE A 48 -7.86 -16.64 12.18
C ILE A 48 -6.79 -17.71 12.21
N THR A 49 -5.66 -17.44 11.53
CA THR A 49 -4.48 -18.31 11.57
C THR A 49 -3.27 -17.49 12.03
N VAL A 50 -2.44 -18.11 12.89
CA VAL A 50 -1.22 -17.47 13.38
C VAL A 50 -0.03 -17.90 12.54
N GLY A 51 0.80 -16.95 12.15
CA GLY A 51 2.06 -17.20 11.45
C GLY A 51 2.89 -15.91 11.30
N ASP A 52 4.17 -16.10 11.15
CA ASP A 52 5.14 -15.02 10.98
C ASP A 52 5.92 -15.23 9.68
N TYR A 53 6.21 -14.15 8.97
CA TYR A 53 6.99 -14.21 7.72
C TYR A 53 8.41 -14.75 7.91
N LEU A 54 8.96 -14.70 9.12
CA LEU A 54 10.27 -15.26 9.45
C LEU A 54 10.19 -16.70 9.97
N ASP A 55 8.97 -17.22 10.22
CA ASP A 55 8.72 -18.62 10.59
C ASP A 55 8.09 -19.37 9.41
N TYR A 56 8.95 -20.00 8.61
CA TYR A 56 8.57 -20.71 7.39
C TYR A 56 7.53 -21.80 7.64
N ASP A 57 7.68 -22.60 8.68
CA ASP A 57 6.78 -23.71 8.99
C ASP A 57 5.38 -23.20 9.39
N SER A 58 5.33 -22.07 10.12
CA SER A 58 4.06 -21.42 10.45
C SER A 58 3.32 -20.95 9.19
N LEU A 59 4.05 -20.43 8.19
CA LEU A 59 3.47 -20.01 6.92
C LEU A 59 2.93 -21.20 6.11
N VAL A 60 3.69 -22.30 6.01
CA VAL A 60 3.24 -23.53 5.32
C VAL A 60 1.97 -24.06 5.98
N ASN A 61 1.92 -24.10 7.31
CA ASN A 61 0.73 -24.55 8.04
C ASN A 61 -0.48 -23.62 7.82
N ALA A 62 -0.27 -22.30 7.85
CA ALA A 62 -1.33 -21.32 7.60
C ALA A 62 -1.90 -21.43 6.18
N MET A 63 -1.08 -21.85 5.21
CA MET A 63 -1.46 -21.94 3.79
C MET A 63 -2.08 -23.29 3.40
N LYS A 64 -2.28 -24.24 4.33
CA LYS A 64 -3.01 -25.47 4.05
C LYS A 64 -4.43 -25.16 3.58
N ASP A 65 -4.87 -25.83 2.50
CA ASP A 65 -6.17 -25.67 1.86
C ASP A 65 -6.46 -24.28 1.29
N VAL A 66 -5.43 -23.47 1.12
CA VAL A 66 -5.51 -22.14 0.52
C VAL A 66 -5.37 -22.24 -0.99
N GLU A 67 -6.33 -21.69 -1.72
CA GLU A 67 -6.33 -21.61 -3.17
C GLU A 67 -5.60 -20.35 -3.66
N SER A 68 -5.85 -19.21 -3.01
CA SER A 68 -5.26 -17.94 -3.38
C SER A 68 -4.76 -17.15 -2.16
N LEU A 69 -3.65 -16.48 -2.35
CA LEU A 69 -2.97 -15.67 -1.34
C LEU A 69 -3.00 -14.20 -1.73
N LEU A 70 -3.50 -13.32 -0.85
CA LEU A 70 -3.16 -11.90 -0.90
C LEU A 70 -1.93 -11.65 -0.03
N LEU A 71 -0.79 -11.49 -0.67
CA LEU A 71 0.46 -11.11 -0.04
C LEU A 71 0.53 -9.57 0.07
N VAL A 72 0.07 -9.04 1.19
CA VAL A 72 0.24 -7.63 1.51
C VAL A 72 1.70 -7.40 1.92
N SER A 73 2.37 -6.47 1.25
CA SER A 73 3.78 -6.19 1.48
C SER A 73 4.06 -5.81 2.94
N SER A 74 5.15 -6.34 3.48
CA SER A 74 5.58 -6.06 4.84
C SER A 74 6.01 -4.59 5.00
N SER A 75 5.68 -3.99 6.15
CA SER A 75 6.19 -2.68 6.55
C SER A 75 7.54 -2.73 7.27
N THR A 76 8.11 -3.93 7.46
CA THR A 76 9.39 -4.10 8.15
C THR A 76 10.53 -3.60 7.27
N MET A 77 11.42 -2.81 7.84
CA MET A 77 12.65 -2.40 7.17
C MET A 77 13.77 -3.44 7.39
N GLY A 78 14.64 -3.59 6.41
CA GLY A 78 15.84 -4.43 6.48
C GLY A 78 15.67 -5.84 5.95
N ASN A 79 14.62 -6.57 6.31
CA ASN A 79 14.43 -7.98 5.89
C ASN A 79 13.10 -8.23 5.15
N ARG A 80 12.53 -7.19 4.53
CA ARG A 80 11.27 -7.29 3.78
C ARG A 80 11.32 -8.34 2.67
N HIS A 81 12.38 -8.35 1.86
CA HIS A 81 12.52 -9.31 0.76
C HIS A 81 12.58 -10.76 1.29
N GLU A 82 13.33 -11.03 2.36
CA GLU A 82 13.39 -12.35 3.00
C GLU A 82 12.01 -12.81 3.46
N GLN A 83 11.24 -11.92 4.11
CA GLN A 83 9.88 -12.18 4.55
C GLN A 83 8.96 -12.56 3.39
N HIS A 84 9.04 -11.82 2.29
CA HIS A 84 8.24 -12.12 1.10
C HIS A 84 8.69 -13.41 0.43
N ALA A 85 9.99 -13.66 0.32
CA ALA A 85 10.53 -14.89 -0.26
C ALA A 85 10.06 -16.15 0.52
N ASN A 86 10.04 -16.08 1.86
CA ASN A 86 9.48 -17.14 2.69
C ASN A 86 8.00 -17.38 2.40
N ALA A 87 7.20 -16.33 2.32
CA ALA A 87 5.78 -16.44 2.02
C ALA A 87 5.51 -17.05 0.62
N ILE A 88 6.31 -16.66 -0.39
CA ILE A 88 6.20 -17.20 -1.76
C ILE A 88 6.59 -18.69 -1.79
N LYS A 89 7.69 -19.05 -1.13
CA LYS A 89 8.11 -20.46 -1.03
C LYS A 89 7.08 -21.31 -0.31
N ALA A 90 6.53 -20.82 0.81
CA ALA A 90 5.48 -21.52 1.57
C ALA A 90 4.20 -21.67 0.73
N ALA A 91 3.79 -20.64 -0.01
CA ALA A 91 2.64 -20.69 -0.92
C ALA A 91 2.82 -21.78 -2.00
N LYS A 92 4.00 -21.83 -2.62
CA LYS A 92 4.33 -22.88 -3.60
C LYS A 92 4.28 -24.27 -2.97
N GLN A 93 4.90 -24.47 -1.80
CA GLN A 93 4.91 -25.75 -1.09
C GLN A 93 3.51 -26.21 -0.68
N ALA A 94 2.64 -25.29 -0.23
CA ALA A 94 1.28 -25.59 0.18
C ALA A 94 0.30 -25.78 -1.01
N GLY A 95 0.76 -25.58 -2.25
CA GLY A 95 -0.04 -25.75 -3.45
C GLY A 95 -1.01 -24.59 -3.74
N VAL A 96 -0.71 -23.38 -3.21
CA VAL A 96 -1.44 -22.15 -3.56
C VAL A 96 -1.38 -21.93 -5.07
N ARG A 97 -2.54 -21.70 -5.69
CA ARG A 97 -2.64 -21.60 -7.15
C ARG A 97 -2.44 -20.18 -7.69
N HIS A 98 -2.64 -19.17 -6.84
CA HIS A 98 -2.52 -17.77 -7.26
C HIS A 98 -2.06 -16.87 -6.12
N ILE A 99 -1.11 -15.97 -6.41
CA ILE A 99 -0.62 -14.93 -5.48
C ILE A 99 -1.02 -13.56 -6.03
N VAL A 100 -1.80 -12.80 -5.27
CA VAL A 100 -2.01 -11.36 -5.49
C VAL A 100 -1.03 -10.63 -4.58
N TYR A 101 -0.14 -9.82 -5.15
CA TYR A 101 0.90 -9.12 -4.39
C TYR A 101 0.76 -7.61 -4.48
N THR A 102 0.85 -6.92 -3.34
CA THR A 102 0.85 -5.45 -3.30
C THR A 102 2.26 -4.91 -3.43
N SER A 103 2.61 -4.48 -4.64
CA SER A 103 3.88 -3.87 -5.02
C SER A 103 3.78 -2.34 -5.02
N VAL A 104 4.79 -1.65 -5.56
CA VAL A 104 4.84 -0.20 -5.70
C VAL A 104 4.80 0.22 -7.16
N LEU A 105 4.17 1.37 -7.43
CA LEU A 105 4.07 1.98 -8.76
C LEU A 105 5.43 1.99 -9.46
N LYS A 106 5.45 1.52 -10.71
CA LYS A 106 6.64 1.51 -11.56
C LYS A 106 7.90 0.93 -10.90
N ALA A 107 7.72 -0.11 -10.08
CA ALA A 107 8.85 -0.76 -9.39
C ALA A 107 10.02 -1.02 -10.35
N ASN A 108 11.18 -0.45 -10.03
CA ASN A 108 12.40 -0.61 -10.80
C ASN A 108 13.63 -0.60 -9.89
N PRO A 109 14.76 -1.23 -10.28
CA PRO A 109 15.94 -1.37 -9.43
C PRO A 109 16.71 -0.06 -9.20
N ASN A 110 16.45 0.97 -10.02
CA ASN A 110 17.13 2.26 -9.94
C ASN A 110 16.26 3.34 -9.29
N SER A 111 15.14 2.96 -8.67
CA SER A 111 14.24 3.88 -7.99
C SER A 111 14.94 4.63 -6.86
N LYS A 112 14.61 5.91 -6.70
CA LYS A 112 15.00 6.69 -5.52
C LYS A 112 14.26 6.23 -4.26
N PHE A 113 13.09 5.62 -4.41
CA PHE A 113 12.36 4.99 -3.32
C PHE A 113 13.05 3.69 -2.90
N THR A 114 13.81 3.72 -1.82
CA THR A 114 14.74 2.64 -1.43
C THR A 114 14.07 1.27 -1.31
N VAL A 115 12.81 1.22 -0.86
CA VAL A 115 12.09 -0.06 -0.72
C VAL A 115 11.58 -0.62 -2.05
N ALA A 116 11.62 0.14 -3.15
CA ALA A 116 11.22 -0.36 -4.45
C ALA A 116 12.09 -1.54 -4.91
N ILE A 117 13.35 -1.58 -4.48
CA ILE A 117 14.27 -2.69 -4.77
C ILE A 117 13.75 -4.01 -4.20
N ASP A 118 13.20 -4.00 -2.97
CA ASP A 118 12.59 -5.19 -2.36
C ASP A 118 11.34 -5.62 -3.12
N HIS A 119 10.56 -4.66 -3.63
CA HIS A 119 9.40 -4.97 -4.46
C HIS A 119 9.79 -5.61 -5.79
N VAL A 120 10.84 -5.09 -6.46
CA VAL A 120 11.37 -5.70 -7.71
C VAL A 120 11.78 -7.14 -7.47
N LYS A 121 12.61 -7.40 -6.45
CA LYS A 121 13.05 -8.76 -6.10
C LYS A 121 11.87 -9.68 -5.79
N THR A 122 10.88 -9.18 -5.05
CA THR A 122 9.67 -9.95 -4.73
C THR A 122 8.86 -10.29 -5.98
N GLU A 123 8.70 -9.34 -6.92
CA GLU A 123 8.05 -9.60 -8.20
C GLU A 123 8.79 -10.66 -9.04
N GLU A 124 10.12 -10.63 -9.02
CA GLU A 124 10.97 -11.62 -9.67
C GLU A 124 10.79 -13.01 -9.04
N ASP A 125 10.82 -13.10 -7.70
CA ASP A 125 10.59 -14.35 -6.97
C ASP A 125 9.20 -14.93 -7.24
N ILE A 126 8.15 -14.10 -7.27
CA ILE A 126 6.79 -14.53 -7.60
C ILE A 126 6.77 -15.14 -9.01
N LYS A 127 7.32 -14.46 -10.00
CA LYS A 127 7.38 -14.92 -11.39
C LYS A 127 8.18 -16.22 -11.53
N ALA A 128 9.32 -16.31 -10.82
CA ALA A 128 10.18 -17.48 -10.81
C ALA A 128 9.57 -18.68 -10.06
N SER A 129 8.62 -18.46 -9.16
CA SER A 129 7.97 -19.50 -8.36
C SER A 129 7.17 -20.50 -9.23
N GLY A 130 6.66 -20.05 -10.37
CA GLY A 130 5.74 -20.80 -11.23
C GLY A 130 4.30 -20.80 -10.75
N VAL A 131 3.98 -20.16 -9.62
CA VAL A 131 2.61 -19.91 -9.16
C VAL A 131 2.01 -18.79 -10.01
N ASN A 132 0.73 -18.91 -10.38
CA ASN A 132 0.05 -17.80 -11.08
C ASN A 132 -0.01 -16.58 -10.18
N TYR A 133 -0.01 -15.39 -10.78
CA TYR A 133 0.06 -14.16 -10.00
C TYR A 133 -0.78 -13.02 -10.57
N THR A 134 -1.03 -12.03 -9.70
CA THR A 134 -1.39 -10.67 -10.08
C THR A 134 -0.58 -9.71 -9.22
N ILE A 135 0.15 -8.81 -9.85
CA ILE A 135 0.94 -7.79 -9.17
C ILE A 135 0.19 -6.47 -9.21
N MET A 136 -0.13 -5.93 -8.03
CA MET A 136 -0.80 -4.66 -7.83
C MET A 136 0.24 -3.61 -7.45
N ARG A 137 0.74 -2.85 -8.43
CA ARG A 137 1.74 -1.79 -8.23
C ARG A 137 1.06 -0.51 -7.79
N ASN A 138 0.87 -0.40 -6.49
CA ASN A 138 0.16 0.71 -5.86
C ASN A 138 0.97 2.01 -5.91
N THR A 139 0.30 3.11 -6.27
CA THR A 139 0.83 4.45 -6.11
C THR A 139 0.88 4.86 -4.63
N TYR A 140 1.32 6.09 -4.33
CA TYR A 140 1.40 6.62 -2.98
C TYR A 140 0.01 6.77 -2.37
N TYR A 141 -0.16 6.28 -1.13
CA TYR A 141 -1.46 6.32 -0.47
C TYR A 141 -1.79 7.74 0.02
N ALA A 142 -2.93 8.27 -0.42
CA ALA A 142 -3.45 9.55 0.06
C ALA A 142 -3.58 9.60 1.60
N ASP A 143 -3.81 8.45 2.21
CA ASP A 143 -3.90 8.25 3.66
C ASP A 143 -2.64 8.66 4.44
N PHE A 144 -1.49 8.77 3.78
CA PHE A 144 -0.26 9.27 4.40
C PHE A 144 -0.13 10.80 4.35
N LEU A 145 -0.91 11.51 3.53
CA LEU A 145 -0.81 12.96 3.40
C LEU A 145 -0.95 13.69 4.74
N PRO A 146 -1.91 13.35 5.64
CA PRO A 146 -2.02 14.04 6.92
C PRO A 146 -0.74 14.00 7.75
N SER A 147 -0.02 12.87 7.75
CA SER A 147 1.27 12.76 8.44
C SER A 147 2.41 13.43 7.66
N THR A 148 2.35 13.43 6.32
CA THR A 148 3.35 14.04 5.45
C THR A 148 3.34 15.57 5.57
N ILE A 149 2.17 16.19 5.62
CA ILE A 149 2.02 17.64 5.71
C ILE A 149 2.04 18.17 7.14
N GLY A 150 1.96 17.28 8.15
CA GLY A 150 2.11 17.61 9.56
C GLY A 150 1.16 18.71 10.04
N ASN A 151 1.71 19.75 10.69
CA ASN A 151 0.96 20.87 11.27
C ASN A 151 0.75 22.04 10.29
N ALA A 152 0.64 21.77 8.99
CA ALA A 152 0.55 22.82 7.96
C ALA A 152 -0.61 23.82 8.18
N ILE A 153 -1.72 23.37 8.80
CA ILE A 153 -2.87 24.25 9.11
C ILE A 153 -2.55 25.29 10.19
N GLU A 154 -1.70 24.93 11.16
CA GLU A 154 -1.25 25.83 12.22
C GLU A 154 -0.10 26.72 11.75
N SER A 155 0.86 26.17 10.99
CA SER A 155 2.04 26.89 10.53
C SER A 155 1.82 27.76 9.29
N GLY A 156 0.72 27.54 8.55
CA GLY A 156 0.42 28.21 7.28
C GLY A 156 1.25 27.70 6.10
N ALA A 157 2.01 26.60 6.26
CA ALA A 157 2.84 26.07 5.19
C ALA A 157 3.06 24.57 5.26
N ILE A 158 3.13 23.93 4.08
CA ILE A 158 3.62 22.56 3.89
C ILE A 158 5.10 22.63 3.55
N TYR A 159 5.97 22.15 4.44
CA TYR A 159 7.41 22.03 4.21
C TYR A 159 7.73 20.59 3.79
N TYR A 160 7.97 20.38 2.49
CA TYR A 160 8.26 19.05 1.96
C TYR A 160 9.21 19.14 0.77
N SER A 161 9.93 18.06 0.43
CA SER A 161 10.91 18.02 -0.65
C SER A 161 10.36 17.26 -1.86
N ALA A 162 9.44 17.87 -2.62
CA ALA A 162 8.88 17.23 -3.82
C ALA A 162 9.06 18.09 -5.10
N GLY A 163 9.67 19.27 -4.98
CA GLY A 163 9.78 20.19 -6.11
C GLY A 163 8.41 20.59 -6.67
N ASN A 164 8.36 20.77 -7.98
CA ASN A 164 7.11 21.09 -8.70
C ASN A 164 6.50 19.87 -9.42
N THR A 165 7.00 18.67 -9.15
CA THR A 165 6.50 17.44 -9.78
C THR A 165 5.12 17.09 -9.24
N LYS A 166 4.37 16.35 -10.05
CA LYS A 166 3.09 15.83 -9.64
C LYS A 166 3.23 14.42 -9.09
N VAL A 167 2.38 14.07 -8.17
CA VAL A 167 2.29 12.76 -7.54
C VAL A 167 0.87 12.26 -7.71
N ASN A 168 0.70 11.05 -8.18
CA ASN A 168 -0.60 10.37 -8.15
C ASN A 168 -0.84 9.83 -6.74
N PHE A 169 -1.95 10.22 -6.15
CA PHE A 169 -2.38 9.74 -4.84
C PHE A 169 -3.64 8.91 -5.00
N ALA A 170 -3.70 7.73 -4.41
CA ALA A 170 -4.94 6.96 -4.35
C ALA A 170 -5.29 6.61 -2.91
N VAL A 171 -6.59 6.57 -2.63
CA VAL A 171 -7.11 6.23 -1.30
C VAL A 171 -6.94 4.74 -1.06
N ARG A 172 -6.45 4.36 0.11
CA ARG A 172 -6.22 2.95 0.48
C ARG A 172 -7.47 2.09 0.39
N MET A 173 -8.65 2.67 0.64
CA MET A 173 -9.92 1.96 0.51
C MET A 173 -10.22 1.54 -0.92
N ASP A 174 -9.93 2.38 -1.92
CA ASP A 174 -10.10 2.03 -3.34
C ASP A 174 -9.13 0.90 -3.74
N MET A 175 -7.90 0.94 -3.25
CA MET A 175 -6.93 -0.14 -3.49
C MET A 175 -7.35 -1.45 -2.81
N ALA A 176 -7.96 -1.39 -1.62
CA ALA A 176 -8.47 -2.56 -0.93
C ALA A 176 -9.65 -3.19 -1.68
N GLU A 177 -10.56 -2.36 -2.23
CA GLU A 177 -11.66 -2.81 -3.08
C GLU A 177 -11.12 -3.46 -4.36
N ALA A 178 -10.12 -2.85 -5.02
CA ALA A 178 -9.47 -3.42 -6.19
C ALA A 178 -8.79 -4.77 -5.89
N ASN A 179 -8.12 -4.91 -4.74
CA ASN A 179 -7.57 -6.20 -4.30
C ASN A 179 -8.68 -7.25 -4.14
N ALA A 180 -9.83 -6.88 -3.56
CA ALA A 180 -10.97 -7.77 -3.39
C ALA A 180 -11.58 -8.20 -4.74
N VAL A 181 -11.66 -7.27 -5.71
CA VAL A 181 -12.10 -7.59 -7.08
C VAL A 181 -11.17 -8.62 -7.72
N VAL A 182 -9.86 -8.34 -7.70
CA VAL A 182 -8.84 -9.18 -8.34
C VAL A 182 -8.78 -10.58 -7.72
N ILE A 183 -8.75 -10.69 -6.39
CA ILE A 183 -8.61 -11.99 -5.73
C ILE A 183 -9.89 -12.83 -5.79
N SER A 184 -11.04 -12.19 -6.02
CA SER A 184 -12.31 -12.89 -6.25
C SER A 184 -12.41 -13.50 -7.66
N ASP A 185 -11.59 -13.03 -8.61
CA ASP A 185 -11.65 -13.45 -10.02
C ASP A 185 -10.24 -13.69 -10.57
N ILE A 186 -9.48 -14.56 -9.91
CA ILE A 186 -8.08 -14.85 -10.26
C ILE A 186 -7.89 -15.36 -11.68
N ILE A 187 -8.92 -15.90 -12.30
CA ILE A 187 -8.83 -16.44 -13.67
C ILE A 187 -8.64 -15.31 -14.68
N ASN A 188 -9.44 -14.26 -14.57
CA ASN A 188 -9.38 -13.11 -15.47
C ASN A 188 -8.19 -12.18 -15.19
N HIS A 189 -7.53 -12.34 -14.04
CA HIS A 189 -6.38 -11.52 -13.62
C HIS A 189 -5.04 -12.29 -13.64
N LYS A 190 -5.03 -13.50 -14.17
CA LYS A 190 -3.86 -14.39 -14.18
C LYS A 190 -2.65 -13.77 -14.90
N ASN A 191 -1.50 -13.78 -14.22
CA ASN A 191 -0.18 -13.35 -14.72
C ASN A 191 -0.17 -11.91 -15.25
N LYS A 192 -0.96 -11.04 -14.62
CA LYS A 192 -1.00 -9.61 -14.94
C LYS A 192 -0.25 -8.78 -13.91
N THR A 193 0.28 -7.66 -14.38
CA THR A 193 0.82 -6.60 -13.54
C THR A 193 0.04 -5.33 -13.83
N TYR A 194 -0.50 -4.71 -12.80
CA TYR A 194 -1.35 -3.54 -12.87
C TYR A 194 -0.68 -2.35 -12.17
N GLU A 195 -0.65 -1.20 -12.84
CA GLU A 195 -0.29 0.08 -12.22
C GLU A 195 -1.55 0.68 -11.62
N ILE A 196 -1.59 0.81 -10.30
CA ILE A 196 -2.79 1.22 -9.55
C ILE A 196 -2.68 2.69 -9.15
N THR A 197 -3.42 3.54 -9.87
CA THR A 197 -3.40 5.00 -9.72
C THR A 197 -4.84 5.56 -9.70
N SER A 198 -5.03 6.75 -9.12
CA SER A 198 -6.35 7.43 -9.10
C SER A 198 -6.73 8.13 -10.40
N GLY A 199 -5.88 8.03 -11.43
CA GLY A 199 -6.13 8.68 -12.73
C GLY A 199 -5.68 10.14 -12.82
N LYS A 200 -5.48 10.86 -11.70
CA LYS A 200 -5.00 12.26 -11.69
C LYS A 200 -3.87 12.46 -10.69
N ALA A 201 -2.82 13.16 -11.15
CA ALA A 201 -1.68 13.53 -10.31
C ALA A 201 -1.77 15.02 -9.90
N TYR A 202 -1.25 15.33 -8.70
CA TYR A 202 -1.27 16.66 -8.09
C TYR A 202 0.10 17.03 -7.54
N SER A 203 0.47 18.29 -7.66
CA SER A 203 1.65 18.84 -6.98
C SER A 203 1.34 19.16 -5.50
N PHE A 204 2.38 19.35 -4.68
CA PHE A 204 2.19 19.83 -3.31
C PHE A 204 1.64 21.27 -3.26
N THR A 205 1.85 22.07 -4.32
CA THR A 205 1.16 23.37 -4.49
C THR A 205 -0.34 23.16 -4.64
N ASP A 206 -0.78 22.25 -5.51
CA ASP A 206 -2.21 21.93 -5.68
C ASP A 206 -2.81 21.44 -4.34
N ILE A 207 -2.08 20.64 -3.57
CA ILE A 207 -2.53 20.14 -2.25
C ILE A 207 -2.68 21.31 -1.26
N ALA A 208 -1.70 22.22 -1.20
CA ALA A 208 -1.77 23.40 -0.35
C ALA A 208 -2.98 24.28 -0.68
N GLU A 209 -3.27 24.50 -1.97
CA GLU A 209 -4.44 25.23 -2.43
C GLU A 209 -5.75 24.53 -2.05
N MET A 210 -5.84 23.20 -2.22
CA MET A 210 -7.02 22.43 -1.81
C MET A 210 -7.27 22.56 -0.31
N ILE A 211 -6.24 22.41 0.53
CA ILE A 211 -6.38 22.52 1.98
C ILE A 211 -6.76 23.97 2.37
N SER A 212 -6.19 24.97 1.70
CA SER A 212 -6.57 26.36 1.92
C SER A 212 -8.06 26.59 1.66
N GLN A 213 -8.58 26.06 0.55
CA GLN A 213 -10.01 26.15 0.20
C GLN A 213 -10.92 25.41 1.19
N ILE A 214 -10.46 24.27 1.71
CA ILE A 214 -11.22 23.45 2.67
C ILE A 214 -11.28 24.11 4.05
N THR A 215 -10.15 24.67 4.51
CA THR A 215 -10.01 25.19 5.88
C THR A 215 -10.30 26.67 6.02
N GLY A 216 -10.32 27.42 4.89
CA GLY A 216 -10.42 28.89 4.87
C GLY A 216 -9.15 29.60 5.36
N LYS A 217 -8.04 28.89 5.54
CA LYS A 217 -6.74 29.43 5.95
C LYS A 217 -5.78 29.44 4.76
N GLU A 218 -4.94 30.47 4.64
CA GLU A 218 -3.90 30.48 3.63
C GLU A 218 -2.80 29.46 4.01
N ILE A 219 -2.55 28.49 3.13
CA ILE A 219 -1.51 27.48 3.28
C ILE A 219 -0.67 27.50 2.00
N LYS A 220 0.65 27.60 2.16
CA LYS A 220 1.60 27.61 1.04
C LYS A 220 2.41 26.32 1.03
N TYR A 221 2.86 25.93 -0.15
CA TYR A 221 3.90 24.91 -0.29
C TYR A 221 5.28 25.56 -0.31
N VAL A 222 6.19 25.03 0.48
CA VAL A 222 7.60 25.43 0.54
C VAL A 222 8.45 24.21 0.24
N ASP A 223 9.08 24.19 -0.95
CA ASP A 223 10.03 23.14 -1.29
C ASP A 223 11.31 23.34 -0.47
N VAL A 224 11.68 22.31 0.28
CA VAL A 224 12.91 22.32 1.09
C VAL A 224 13.88 21.28 0.55
N PRO A 225 15.21 21.47 0.75
CA PRO A 225 16.18 20.41 0.45
C PRO A 225 15.83 19.12 1.22
N THR A 226 16.07 17.96 0.61
CA THR A 226 15.77 16.65 1.22
C THR A 226 16.51 16.46 2.55
N GLU A 227 17.74 16.96 2.66
CA GLU A 227 18.50 16.91 3.91
C GLU A 227 17.84 17.72 5.04
N VAL A 228 17.26 18.89 4.72
CA VAL A 228 16.52 19.70 5.71
C VAL A 228 15.24 18.97 6.15
N LEU A 229 14.53 18.31 5.21
CA LEU A 229 13.38 17.47 5.54
C LEU A 229 13.79 16.35 6.51
N LYS A 230 14.88 15.64 6.21
CA LYS A 230 15.41 14.55 7.03
C LYS A 230 15.78 15.03 8.45
N GLU A 231 16.51 16.14 8.54
CA GLU A 231 16.86 16.75 9.85
C GLU A 231 15.61 17.10 10.67
N ASN A 232 14.59 17.67 10.05
CA ASN A 232 13.35 18.02 10.73
C ASN A 232 12.59 16.78 11.24
N ILE A 233 12.59 15.69 10.49
CA ILE A 233 12.00 14.41 10.91
C ILE A 233 12.72 13.86 12.14
N ILE A 234 14.06 13.90 12.15
CA ILE A 234 14.88 13.48 13.30
C ILE A 234 14.64 14.38 14.50
N LYS A 235 14.59 15.71 14.31
CA LYS A 235 14.29 16.70 15.37
C LYS A 235 12.88 16.50 15.97
N ALA A 236 11.93 15.98 15.17
CA ALA A 236 10.60 15.60 15.64
C ALA A 236 10.60 14.29 16.45
N GLY A 237 11.76 13.66 16.68
CA GLY A 237 11.90 12.47 17.52
C GLY A 237 11.70 11.13 16.78
N LEU A 238 11.65 11.15 15.45
CA LEU A 238 11.55 9.91 14.68
C LEU A 238 12.94 9.27 14.48
N PRO A 239 13.03 7.91 14.43
CA PRO A 239 14.27 7.19 14.19
C PRO A 239 14.91 7.55 12.85
N ASN A 240 16.26 7.43 12.78
CA ASN A 240 17.02 7.79 11.57
C ASN A 240 16.62 6.95 10.35
N ASP A 241 16.34 5.67 10.51
CA ASP A 241 15.89 4.78 9.45
C ASP A 241 14.52 5.20 8.87
N VAL A 242 13.63 5.72 9.71
CA VAL A 242 12.35 6.32 9.27
C VAL A 242 12.61 7.60 8.50
N ALA A 243 13.53 8.45 8.98
CA ALA A 243 13.90 9.70 8.29
C ALA A 243 14.51 9.41 6.90
N GLU A 244 15.39 8.41 6.79
CA GLU A 244 15.97 7.95 5.52
C GLU A 244 14.88 7.44 4.56
N LEU A 245 13.94 6.64 5.05
CA LEU A 245 12.84 6.16 4.24
C LEU A 245 11.98 7.32 3.72
N MET A 246 11.60 8.26 4.59
CA MET A 246 10.79 9.43 4.19
C MET A 246 11.53 10.34 3.22
N ALA A 247 12.85 10.51 3.39
CA ALA A 247 13.71 11.24 2.45
C ALA A 247 13.73 10.55 1.08
N SER A 248 13.86 9.22 1.04
CA SER A 248 13.85 8.46 -0.22
C SER A 248 12.50 8.56 -0.96
N ILE A 249 11.40 8.62 -0.22
CA ILE A 249 10.06 8.87 -0.79
C ILE A 249 10.01 10.28 -1.41
N ALA A 250 10.48 11.29 -0.68
CA ALA A 250 10.51 12.66 -1.17
C ALA A 250 11.36 12.79 -2.44
N ASP A 251 12.55 12.19 -2.47
CA ASP A 251 13.42 12.17 -3.65
C ASP A 251 12.78 11.46 -4.85
N SER A 252 12.08 10.35 -4.61
CA SER A 252 11.36 9.65 -5.68
C SER A 252 10.21 10.47 -6.25
N MET A 253 9.48 11.21 -5.41
CA MET A 253 8.47 12.16 -5.85
C MET A 253 9.10 13.29 -6.66
N LYS A 254 10.21 13.85 -6.18
CA LYS A 254 10.93 14.97 -6.82
C LYS A 254 11.44 14.64 -8.22
N VAL A 255 11.80 13.40 -8.48
CA VAL A 255 12.22 12.94 -9.82
C VAL A 255 11.06 12.38 -10.65
N GLY A 256 9.82 12.47 -10.19
CA GLY A 256 8.62 12.13 -10.94
C GLY A 256 8.29 10.63 -11.00
N GLU A 257 8.83 9.79 -10.12
CA GLU A 257 8.53 8.34 -10.12
C GLU A 257 7.05 8.04 -9.84
N PHE A 258 6.33 8.96 -9.20
CA PHE A 258 4.89 8.87 -8.93
C PHE A 258 4.02 9.73 -9.85
N ASP A 259 4.61 10.41 -10.86
CA ASP A 259 3.88 11.17 -11.86
C ASP A 259 3.46 10.26 -13.03
N TYR A 260 2.52 9.40 -12.75
CA TYR A 260 1.95 8.46 -13.71
C TYR A 260 0.47 8.24 -13.45
N SER A 261 -0.32 8.12 -14.50
CA SER A 261 -1.75 7.88 -14.41
C SER A 261 -2.14 6.73 -15.34
N ASP A 262 -2.96 5.83 -14.82
CA ASP A 262 -3.44 4.64 -15.51
C ASP A 262 -4.91 4.39 -15.14
N PRO A 263 -5.78 4.01 -16.08
CA PRO A 263 -7.21 3.81 -15.82
C PRO A 263 -7.53 2.49 -15.10
N THR A 264 -6.53 1.66 -14.81
CA THR A 264 -6.74 0.30 -14.28
C THR A 264 -7.54 0.30 -12.98
N LEU A 265 -7.24 1.21 -12.04
CA LEU A 265 -8.01 1.28 -10.78
C LEU A 265 -9.49 1.58 -11.04
N GLU A 266 -9.81 2.58 -11.88
CA GLU A 266 -11.18 2.92 -12.28
C GLU A 266 -11.88 1.72 -12.93
N ASN A 267 -11.20 1.01 -13.83
CA ASN A 267 -11.73 -0.18 -14.50
C ASN A 267 -12.00 -1.33 -13.52
N LEU A 268 -11.11 -1.57 -12.55
CA LEU A 268 -11.31 -2.61 -11.54
C LEU A 268 -12.47 -2.29 -10.60
N LEU A 269 -12.61 -1.02 -10.23
CA LEU A 269 -13.69 -0.56 -9.34
C LEU A 269 -15.05 -0.49 -10.05
N GLY A 270 -15.09 -0.34 -11.37
CA GLY A 270 -16.32 0.00 -12.13
C GLY A 270 -16.89 1.38 -11.81
N ARG A 271 -16.11 2.23 -11.16
CA ARG A 271 -16.44 3.62 -10.78
C ARG A 271 -15.15 4.45 -10.71
N LYS A 272 -15.29 5.77 -10.72
CA LYS A 272 -14.14 6.65 -10.48
C LYS A 272 -13.57 6.41 -9.07
N PRO A 273 -12.23 6.36 -8.94
CA PRO A 273 -11.58 6.39 -7.64
C PRO A 273 -11.95 7.67 -6.87
N VAL A 274 -11.85 7.63 -5.56
CA VAL A 274 -12.09 8.80 -4.70
C VAL A 274 -11.11 9.91 -5.10
N ASP A 275 -11.67 11.10 -5.43
CA ASP A 275 -10.87 12.28 -5.76
C ASP A 275 -10.09 12.76 -4.54
N LEU A 276 -8.85 13.22 -4.75
CA LEU A 276 -7.99 13.68 -3.67
C LEU A 276 -8.60 14.81 -2.85
N LYS A 277 -9.29 15.76 -3.49
CA LYS A 277 -9.95 16.86 -2.80
C LYS A 277 -11.09 16.38 -1.90
N GLU A 278 -11.87 15.40 -2.35
CA GLU A 278 -12.92 14.80 -1.53
C GLU A 278 -12.34 14.03 -0.33
N PHE A 279 -11.23 13.30 -0.53
CA PHE A 279 -10.50 12.69 0.58
C PHE A 279 -10.03 13.73 1.59
N LEU A 280 -9.37 14.81 1.14
CA LEU A 280 -8.88 15.89 2.00
C LEU A 280 -10.01 16.62 2.73
N LYS A 281 -11.19 16.79 2.10
CA LYS A 281 -12.39 17.30 2.78
C LYS A 281 -12.78 16.40 3.95
N GLY A 282 -12.81 15.08 3.76
CA GLY A 282 -13.12 14.12 4.83
C GLY A 282 -12.16 14.21 6.02
N VAL A 283 -10.92 14.64 5.78
CA VAL A 283 -9.89 14.80 6.81
C VAL A 283 -9.93 16.15 7.50
N TYR A 284 -10.16 17.25 6.76
CA TYR A 284 -9.93 18.62 7.23
C TYR A 284 -11.19 19.48 7.31
N SER A 285 -12.35 19.07 6.79
CA SER A 285 -13.60 19.75 7.10
C SER A 285 -14.00 19.49 8.55
N LYS A 286 -14.15 20.55 9.32
CA LYS A 286 -14.70 20.51 10.69
C LYS A 286 -16.21 20.60 10.66
#